data_cb565ff26345bb625b89724c3f780d18
#
_entry.id   cb565ff26345bb625b89724c3f780d18
#
_cell.length_a   1.000
_cell.length_b   1.000
_cell.length_c   1.000
_cell.angle_alpha   90.00
_cell.angle_beta   90.00
_cell.angle_gamma   90.00
#
_symmetry.space_group_name_H-M   'P 1'
#
loop_
_entity.id
_entity.type
_entity.pdbx_description
1 polymer ?
#
loop_
_entity_poly.entity_id
_entity_poly.type
_entity_poly.pdbx_seq_one_letter_code
_entity_poly.pdbx_strand_id
1 'polypeptide(L)'
;MSASEMDRTMVRLAHEILEKSSDLGRLAFVGIKRRGVPLAQRLAQKIEGLEGIGIPVGVLDINLYRDDLSTVGEHPVVHTKQMDIVVEGKDIVLMDDVLYTGRTIRAAMDALFDHGRPARVQLLVLIDRGHRELPIEARYVGRMVQTGGNEIIEVKFQEIDGLEKVLLVERVNDQPASQA
;
A
#
# COMPACT_ATOMS: atom_id res chain seq x y z
N MET A 1 13.96 -8.89 4.37
CA MET A 1 14.76 -8.00 3.52
C MET A 1 15.49 -7.01 4.41
N SER A 2 16.75 -6.74 4.13
CA SER A 2 17.52 -5.65 4.75
C SER A 2 17.14 -4.29 4.13
N ALA A 3 17.56 -3.18 4.75
CA ALA A 3 17.38 -1.83 4.21
C ALA A 3 17.93 -1.68 2.78
N SER A 4 19.14 -2.23 2.53
CA SER A 4 19.76 -2.20 1.19
C SER A 4 18.95 -3.00 0.14
N GLU A 5 18.36 -4.13 0.53
CA GLU A 5 17.48 -4.90 -0.38
C GLU A 5 16.17 -4.16 -0.65
N MET A 6 15.60 -3.49 0.35
CA MET A 6 14.41 -2.66 0.18
C MET A 6 14.70 -1.51 -0.79
N ASP A 7 15.83 -0.81 -0.63
CA ASP A 7 16.22 0.28 -1.50
C ASP A 7 16.40 -0.17 -2.95
N ARG A 8 17.14 -1.25 -3.20
CA ARG A 8 17.29 -1.82 -4.55
C ARG A 8 15.96 -2.24 -5.16
N THR A 9 15.06 -2.78 -4.34
CA THR A 9 13.71 -3.16 -4.79
C THR A 9 12.91 -1.93 -5.21
N MET A 10 12.98 -0.83 -4.45
CA MET A 10 12.31 0.41 -4.79
C MET A 10 12.91 1.06 -6.05
N VAL A 11 14.23 1.01 -6.23
CA VAL A 11 14.87 1.48 -7.49
C VAL A 11 14.34 0.69 -8.70
N ARG A 12 14.26 -0.64 -8.60
CA ARG A 12 13.70 -1.48 -9.66
C ARG A 12 12.24 -1.14 -9.95
N LEU A 13 11.43 -0.96 -8.90
CA LEU A 13 10.02 -0.59 -9.04
C LEU A 13 9.84 0.79 -9.68
N ALA A 14 10.69 1.77 -9.36
CA ALA A 14 10.68 3.08 -9.98
C ALA A 14 10.93 2.98 -11.49
N HIS A 15 11.95 2.23 -11.92
CA HIS A 15 12.20 1.98 -13.34
C HIS A 15 11.04 1.24 -14.02
N GLU A 16 10.45 0.25 -13.36
CA GLU A 16 9.31 -0.49 -13.89
C GLU A 16 8.07 0.40 -14.09
N ILE A 17 7.82 1.34 -13.18
CA ILE A 17 6.75 2.33 -13.31
C ILE A 17 7.03 3.25 -14.51
N LEU A 18 8.26 3.76 -14.63
CA LEU A 18 8.66 4.64 -15.73
C LEU A 18 8.50 3.95 -17.09
N GLU A 19 8.98 2.71 -17.21
CA GLU A 19 8.88 1.92 -18.44
C GLU A 19 7.43 1.67 -18.88
N LYS A 20 6.51 1.49 -17.92
CA LYS A 20 5.10 1.20 -18.20
C LYS A 20 4.20 2.45 -18.24
N SER A 21 4.72 3.62 -17.93
CA SER A 21 3.98 4.87 -17.92
C SER A 21 4.22 5.65 -19.20
N SER A 22 3.16 5.89 -19.97
CA SER A 22 3.24 6.65 -21.23
C SER A 22 3.23 8.16 -21.04
N ASP A 23 2.72 8.64 -19.90
CA ASP A 23 2.58 10.07 -19.58
C ASP A 23 2.74 10.29 -18.06
N LEU A 24 3.89 10.79 -17.66
CA LEU A 24 4.18 11.09 -16.25
C LEU A 24 3.36 12.27 -15.72
N GLY A 25 2.90 13.18 -16.57
CA GLY A 25 2.04 14.31 -16.18
C GLY A 25 0.66 13.87 -15.69
N ARG A 26 0.22 12.67 -16.06
CA ARG A 26 -1.03 12.07 -15.57
C ARG A 26 -0.84 11.16 -14.37
N LEU A 27 0.39 10.76 -14.07
CA LEU A 27 0.69 9.86 -13.00
C LEU A 27 0.51 10.54 -11.63
N ALA A 28 -0.07 9.83 -10.67
CA ALA A 28 -0.11 10.22 -9.28
C ALA A 28 -0.03 8.99 -8.37
N PHE A 29 0.62 9.13 -7.24
CA PHE A 29 0.76 8.06 -6.26
C PHE A 29 -0.20 8.27 -5.09
N VAL A 30 -0.75 7.19 -4.58
CA VAL A 30 -1.62 7.21 -3.40
C VAL A 30 -1.14 6.13 -2.43
N GLY A 31 -0.60 6.57 -1.31
CA GLY A 31 -0.16 5.65 -0.24
C GLY A 31 -1.28 5.38 0.75
N ILE A 32 -1.56 4.09 0.98
CA ILE A 32 -2.49 3.67 2.04
C ILE A 32 -1.79 3.83 3.40
N LYS A 33 -2.44 4.48 4.37
CA LYS A 33 -1.91 4.58 5.73
C LYS A 33 -1.82 3.18 6.36
N ARG A 34 -0.75 2.89 7.09
CA ARG A 34 0.37 3.76 7.47
C ARG A 34 1.57 3.62 6.53
N ARG A 35 1.93 2.38 6.13
CA ARG A 35 3.21 2.07 5.49
C ARG A 35 3.23 2.22 3.97
N GLY A 36 2.07 2.28 3.32
CA GLY A 36 1.97 2.66 1.91
C GLY A 36 2.41 4.10 1.64
N VAL A 37 2.30 4.99 2.66
CA VAL A 37 2.68 6.41 2.51
C VAL A 37 4.18 6.61 2.32
N PRO A 38 5.09 6.14 3.22
CA PRO A 38 6.53 6.27 2.99
C PRO A 38 6.98 5.53 1.73
N LEU A 39 6.35 4.42 1.37
CA LEU A 39 6.63 3.71 0.11
C LEU A 39 6.36 4.61 -1.10
N ALA A 40 5.19 5.27 -1.14
CA ALA A 40 4.82 6.18 -2.21
C ALA A 40 5.74 7.40 -2.30
N GLN A 41 6.06 8.00 -1.17
CA GLN A 41 6.95 9.17 -1.09
C GLN A 41 8.36 8.85 -1.60
N ARG A 42 8.93 7.71 -1.17
CA ARG A 42 10.26 7.28 -1.61
C ARG A 42 10.31 6.95 -3.09
N LEU A 43 9.28 6.31 -3.63
CA LEU A 43 9.19 6.04 -5.07
C LEU A 43 9.07 7.32 -5.88
N ALA A 44 8.26 8.29 -5.42
CA ALA A 44 8.17 9.59 -6.06
C ALA A 44 9.52 10.32 -6.09
N GLN A 45 10.25 10.34 -4.97
CA GLN A 45 11.61 10.92 -4.88
C GLN A 45 12.61 10.23 -5.82
N LYS A 46 12.53 8.88 -5.93
CA LYS A 46 13.42 8.15 -6.86
C LYS A 46 13.11 8.50 -8.31
N ILE A 47 11.85 8.58 -8.70
CA ILE A 47 11.44 8.99 -10.05
C ILE A 47 11.85 10.42 -10.34
N GLU A 48 11.65 11.34 -9.39
CA GLU A 48 12.09 12.73 -9.54
C GLU A 48 13.62 12.82 -9.74
N GLY A 49 14.39 12.01 -9.00
CA GLY A 49 15.85 11.93 -9.18
C GLY A 49 16.27 11.35 -10.53
N LEU A 50 15.46 10.51 -11.17
CA LEU A 50 15.74 9.89 -12.47
C LEU A 50 15.31 10.78 -13.64
N GLU A 51 14.13 11.38 -13.57
CA GLU A 51 13.47 12.06 -14.70
C GLU A 51 13.39 13.58 -14.51
N GLY A 52 13.67 14.11 -13.31
CA GLY A 52 13.49 15.51 -13.00
C GLY A 52 12.02 15.96 -12.93
N ILE A 53 11.09 15.01 -12.85
CA ILE A 53 9.64 15.24 -12.80
C ILE A 53 9.09 14.78 -11.46
N GLY A 54 8.48 15.70 -10.72
CA GLY A 54 7.83 15.39 -9.45
C GLY A 54 6.48 14.69 -9.68
N ILE A 55 6.29 13.53 -9.05
CA ILE A 55 5.01 12.80 -9.05
C ILE A 55 4.23 13.21 -7.79
N PRO A 56 2.98 13.72 -7.92
CA PRO A 56 2.17 14.07 -6.76
C PRO A 56 1.82 12.83 -5.93
N VAL A 57 1.89 12.96 -4.59
CA VAL A 57 1.63 11.88 -3.65
C VAL A 57 0.47 12.25 -2.75
N GLY A 58 -0.61 11.47 -2.82
CA GLY A 58 -1.75 11.54 -1.91
C GLY A 58 -1.67 10.51 -0.79
N VAL A 59 -2.37 10.79 0.29
CA VAL A 59 -2.49 9.92 1.47
C VAL A 59 -3.92 9.45 1.62
N LEU A 60 -4.12 8.15 1.71
CA LEU A 60 -5.44 7.54 1.88
C LEU A 60 -5.55 6.87 3.25
N ASP A 61 -6.55 7.30 4.04
CA ASP A 61 -6.87 6.71 5.33
C ASP A 61 -8.12 5.85 5.21
N ILE A 62 -7.97 4.53 5.39
CA ILE A 62 -9.06 3.56 5.20
C ILE A 62 -9.69 3.09 6.52
N ASN A 63 -9.35 3.68 7.66
CA ASN A 63 -9.87 3.23 8.96
C ASN A 63 -11.41 3.26 9.05
N LEU A 64 -12.05 4.12 8.26
CA LEU A 64 -13.50 4.24 8.17
C LEU A 64 -14.17 3.22 7.22
N TYR A 65 -13.37 2.51 6.42
CA TYR A 65 -13.83 1.58 5.37
C TYR A 65 -13.51 0.11 5.67
N ARG A 66 -12.99 -0.19 6.86
CA ARG A 66 -12.73 -1.58 7.29
C ARG A 66 -13.99 -2.20 7.87
N ASP A 67 -14.27 -3.45 7.51
CA ASP A 67 -15.48 -4.21 7.86
C ASP A 67 -15.61 -4.54 9.38
N ASP A 68 -14.63 -4.18 10.20
CA ASP A 68 -14.59 -4.39 11.65
C ASP A 68 -15.35 -3.29 12.45
N LEU A 69 -16.04 -2.35 11.78
CA LEU A 69 -16.98 -1.42 12.42
C LEU A 69 -18.37 -2.06 12.67
N SER A 70 -18.41 -3.31 13.11
CA SER A 70 -19.63 -4.01 13.52
C SER A 70 -20.10 -3.63 14.94
N THR A 71 -19.95 -2.39 15.36
CA THR A 71 -20.58 -1.89 16.59
C THR A 71 -21.22 -0.52 16.37
N VAL A 72 -22.52 -0.62 16.06
CA VAL A 72 -23.62 0.19 16.62
C VAL A 72 -23.44 1.72 16.68
N GLY A 73 -24.30 2.40 15.92
CA GLY A 73 -24.85 3.69 16.33
C GLY A 73 -24.56 4.80 15.34
N GLU A 74 -25.66 5.33 14.81
CA GLU A 74 -25.82 6.62 14.15
C GLU A 74 -24.77 6.98 13.09
N HIS A 75 -25.21 7.09 11.87
CA HIS A 75 -24.46 7.45 10.66
C HIS A 75 -23.15 8.19 10.96
N PRO A 76 -21.98 7.58 10.79
CA PRO A 76 -20.74 8.32 10.91
C PRO A 76 -20.73 9.35 9.79
N VAL A 77 -20.68 10.63 10.17
CA VAL A 77 -20.37 11.70 9.22
C VAL A 77 -18.94 11.44 8.75
N VAL A 78 -18.81 10.88 7.58
CA VAL A 78 -17.52 10.64 6.93
C VAL A 78 -16.93 12.02 6.63
N HIS A 79 -16.07 12.51 7.52
CA HIS A 79 -15.15 13.58 7.19
C HIS A 79 -14.09 12.95 6.27
N THR A 80 -14.40 12.86 4.98
CA THR A 80 -13.40 12.62 3.95
C THR A 80 -12.40 13.78 4.05
N LYS A 81 -11.26 13.54 4.73
CA LYS A 81 -10.16 14.48 4.65
C LYS A 81 -9.83 14.61 3.17
N GLN A 82 -9.97 15.82 2.65
CA GLN A 82 -9.67 16.13 1.27
C GLN A 82 -8.27 15.60 0.95
N MET A 83 -8.17 14.78 -0.09
CA MET A 83 -6.86 14.28 -0.53
C MET A 83 -6.10 15.44 -1.16
N ASP A 84 -4.82 15.61 -0.80
CA ASP A 84 -4.00 16.74 -1.25
C ASP A 84 -3.61 16.66 -2.74
N ILE A 85 -4.21 15.74 -3.50
CA ILE A 85 -3.99 15.58 -4.93
C ILE A 85 -5.32 15.50 -5.69
N VAL A 86 -5.29 15.87 -6.98
CA VAL A 86 -6.40 15.67 -7.90
C VAL A 86 -6.43 14.21 -8.34
N VAL A 87 -7.54 13.51 -8.10
CA VAL A 87 -7.77 12.12 -8.51
C VAL A 87 -8.38 12.04 -9.90
N GLU A 88 -9.25 13.00 -10.24
CA GLU A 88 -10.01 13.01 -11.48
C GLU A 88 -9.12 12.93 -12.72
N GLY A 89 -9.36 11.92 -13.57
CA GLY A 89 -8.65 11.70 -14.83
C GLY A 89 -7.19 11.28 -14.70
N LYS A 90 -6.67 11.06 -13.50
CA LYS A 90 -5.27 10.64 -13.26
C LYS A 90 -5.08 9.13 -13.41
N ASP A 91 -3.87 8.74 -13.74
CA ASP A 91 -3.38 7.36 -13.65
C ASP A 91 -2.83 7.15 -12.24
N ILE A 92 -3.60 6.53 -11.37
CA ILE A 92 -3.25 6.34 -9.97
C ILE A 92 -2.46 5.04 -9.79
N VAL A 93 -1.32 5.12 -9.08
CA VAL A 93 -0.68 3.95 -8.49
C VAL A 93 -1.00 3.95 -7.00
N LEU A 94 -1.90 3.05 -6.61
CA LEU A 94 -2.27 2.80 -5.22
C LEU A 94 -1.19 1.92 -4.58
N MET A 95 -0.69 2.30 -3.41
CA MET A 95 0.48 1.67 -2.80
C MET A 95 0.21 1.20 -1.39
N ASP A 96 0.61 -0.06 -1.12
CA ASP A 96 0.60 -0.64 0.21
C ASP A 96 1.89 -1.45 0.47
N ASP A 97 2.19 -1.74 1.72
CA ASP A 97 3.38 -2.51 2.08
C ASP A 97 3.22 -4.01 1.81
N VAL A 98 2.07 -4.60 2.19
CA VAL A 98 1.83 -6.04 2.08
C VAL A 98 0.45 -6.34 1.46
N LEU A 99 0.45 -7.10 0.38
CA LEU A 99 -0.79 -7.66 -0.18
C LEU A 99 -1.00 -9.07 0.39
N TYR A 100 -2.16 -9.25 1.02
CA TYR A 100 -2.60 -10.52 1.61
C TYR A 100 -3.95 -10.95 1.01
N THR A 101 -5.05 -10.81 1.72
CA THR A 101 -6.38 -11.24 1.27
C THR A 101 -6.98 -10.37 0.17
N GLY A 102 -6.54 -9.11 0.06
CA GLY A 102 -7.08 -8.08 -0.83
C GLY A 102 -8.14 -7.18 -0.17
N ARG A 103 -8.58 -7.47 1.06
CA ARG A 103 -9.64 -6.69 1.75
C ARG A 103 -9.23 -5.24 1.99
N THR A 104 -7.99 -4.99 2.40
CA THR A 104 -7.43 -3.65 2.56
C THR A 104 -7.49 -2.87 1.25
N ILE A 105 -7.10 -3.50 0.14
CA ILE A 105 -7.08 -2.85 -1.17
C ILE A 105 -8.49 -2.57 -1.68
N ARG A 106 -9.45 -3.47 -1.45
CA ARG A 106 -10.86 -3.21 -1.77
C ARG A 106 -11.36 -1.96 -1.04
N ALA A 107 -11.17 -1.88 0.29
CA ALA A 107 -11.57 -0.73 1.09
C ALA A 107 -10.86 0.56 0.62
N ALA A 108 -9.59 0.47 0.23
CA ALA A 108 -8.84 1.59 -0.31
C ALA A 108 -9.38 2.07 -1.66
N MET A 109 -9.82 1.17 -2.54
CA MET A 109 -10.44 1.56 -3.80
C MET A 109 -11.79 2.26 -3.57
N ASP A 110 -12.63 1.74 -2.67
CA ASP A 110 -13.90 2.39 -2.31
C ASP A 110 -13.63 3.83 -1.82
N ALA A 111 -12.69 4.00 -0.88
CA ALA A 111 -12.31 5.31 -0.37
C ALA A 111 -11.68 6.23 -1.44
N LEU A 112 -10.88 5.69 -2.36
CA LEU A 112 -10.27 6.47 -3.43
C LEU A 112 -11.33 7.06 -4.38
N PHE A 113 -12.35 6.28 -4.72
CA PHE A 113 -13.41 6.73 -5.64
C PHE A 113 -14.31 7.82 -5.05
N ASP A 114 -14.35 7.98 -3.72
CA ASP A 114 -15.02 9.12 -3.09
C ASP A 114 -14.30 10.46 -3.35
N HIS A 115 -13.02 10.42 -3.75
CA HIS A 115 -12.23 11.61 -4.09
C HIS A 115 -12.26 12.01 -5.57
N GLY A 116 -12.91 11.22 -6.43
CA GLY A 116 -13.03 11.48 -7.86
C GLY A 116 -12.90 10.22 -8.70
N ARG A 117 -12.99 10.38 -10.02
CA ARG A 117 -12.91 9.30 -11.00
C ARG A 117 -11.53 9.26 -11.66
N PRO A 118 -10.60 8.41 -11.21
CA PRO A 118 -9.32 8.22 -11.89
C PRO A 118 -9.54 7.62 -13.29
N ALA A 119 -8.63 7.89 -14.21
CA ALA A 119 -8.64 7.25 -15.52
C ALA A 119 -8.24 5.77 -15.41
N ARG A 120 -7.35 5.46 -14.47
CA ARG A 120 -6.88 4.11 -14.19
C ARG A 120 -6.39 4.02 -12.75
N VAL A 121 -6.57 2.85 -12.13
CA VAL A 121 -5.95 2.49 -10.85
C VAL A 121 -5.10 1.25 -11.05
N GLN A 122 -3.84 1.31 -10.63
CA GLN A 122 -2.91 0.19 -10.61
C GLN A 122 -2.41 -0.01 -9.18
N LEU A 123 -2.21 -1.24 -8.77
CA LEU A 123 -1.73 -1.56 -7.43
C LEU A 123 -0.22 -1.83 -7.45
N LEU A 124 0.49 -1.23 -6.50
CA LEU A 124 1.87 -1.54 -6.18
C LEU A 124 1.96 -1.99 -4.72
N VAL A 125 2.70 -3.08 -4.48
CA VAL A 125 2.99 -3.56 -3.13
C VAL A 125 4.47 -3.90 -3.00
N LEU A 126 5.02 -3.65 -1.81
CA LEU A 126 6.39 -4.04 -1.53
C LEU A 126 6.50 -5.56 -1.42
N ILE A 127 5.56 -6.20 -0.73
CA ILE A 127 5.49 -7.65 -0.56
C ILE A 127 4.11 -8.17 -0.97
N ASP A 128 4.12 -9.19 -1.81
CA ASP A 128 2.96 -10.03 -2.06
C ASP A 128 3.17 -11.37 -1.36
N ARG A 129 2.29 -11.70 -0.38
CA ARG A 129 2.40 -12.94 0.40
C ARG A 129 1.43 -14.04 -0.03
N GLY A 130 0.64 -13.82 -1.09
CA GLY A 130 -0.39 -14.77 -1.52
C GLY A 130 -1.64 -14.75 -0.63
N HIS A 131 -2.37 -15.87 -0.59
CA HIS A 131 -3.58 -16.10 0.21
C HIS A 131 -4.73 -15.12 -0.07
N ARG A 132 -4.98 -14.82 -1.36
CA ARG A 132 -6.10 -13.97 -1.77
C ARG A 132 -7.45 -14.57 -1.39
N GLU A 133 -8.35 -13.70 -0.93
CA GLU A 133 -9.78 -13.97 -0.79
C GLU A 133 -10.61 -13.19 -1.82
N LEU A 134 -10.03 -12.17 -2.44
CA LEU A 134 -10.64 -11.33 -3.46
C LEU A 134 -9.81 -11.39 -4.76
N PRO A 135 -10.41 -11.19 -5.95
CA PRO A 135 -9.71 -11.21 -7.23
C PRO A 135 -8.91 -9.91 -7.46
N ILE A 136 -7.92 -9.67 -6.60
CA ILE A 136 -7.07 -8.49 -6.60
C ILE A 136 -5.63 -8.92 -6.84
N GLU A 137 -5.01 -8.34 -7.87
CA GLU A 137 -3.60 -8.54 -8.22
C GLU A 137 -2.86 -7.20 -8.23
N ALA A 138 -1.60 -7.23 -7.78
CA ALA A 138 -0.73 -6.07 -7.90
C ALA A 138 -0.07 -6.05 -9.29
N ARG A 139 -0.06 -4.86 -9.92
CA ARG A 139 0.63 -4.60 -11.19
C ARG A 139 2.15 -4.55 -11.00
N TYR A 140 2.56 -4.05 -9.84
CA TYR A 140 3.96 -3.89 -9.45
C TYR A 140 4.18 -4.58 -8.12
N VAL A 141 5.12 -5.52 -8.08
CA VAL A 141 5.42 -6.31 -6.88
C VAL A 141 6.91 -6.20 -6.56
N GLY A 142 7.21 -5.76 -5.35
CA GLY A 142 8.59 -5.72 -4.88
C GLY A 142 9.18 -7.12 -4.73
N ARG A 143 8.54 -7.97 -3.97
CA ARG A 143 8.91 -9.38 -3.80
C ARG A 143 7.68 -10.23 -3.53
N MET A 144 7.60 -11.40 -4.15
CA MET A 144 6.65 -12.44 -3.77
C MET A 144 7.27 -13.32 -2.69
N VAL A 145 6.51 -13.59 -1.63
CA VAL A 145 6.93 -14.44 -0.51
C VAL A 145 5.81 -15.43 -0.20
N GLN A 146 6.06 -16.70 -0.39
CA GLN A 146 5.12 -17.72 0.06
C GLN A 146 5.19 -17.81 1.57
N THR A 147 4.04 -17.76 2.24
CA THR A 147 3.93 -17.83 3.70
C THR A 147 3.00 -18.94 4.14
N GLY A 148 3.27 -19.52 5.29
CA GLY A 148 2.33 -20.41 5.98
C GLY A 148 1.18 -19.64 6.64
N GLY A 149 0.14 -20.36 7.09
CA GLY A 149 -1.03 -19.73 7.74
C GLY A 149 -0.71 -19.01 9.06
N ASN A 150 0.35 -19.46 9.76
CA ASN A 150 0.79 -18.86 11.03
C ASN A 150 1.91 -17.82 10.87
N GLU A 151 2.34 -17.56 9.64
CA GLU A 151 3.39 -16.58 9.39
C GLU A 151 2.80 -15.21 9.05
N ILE A 152 3.50 -14.15 9.44
CA ILE A 152 3.14 -12.76 9.16
C ILE A 152 4.34 -12.08 8.52
N ILE A 153 4.10 -11.23 7.54
CA ILE A 153 5.09 -10.31 7.02
C ILE A 153 4.96 -8.98 7.78
N GLU A 154 6.05 -8.55 8.39
CA GLU A 154 6.17 -7.21 8.98
C GLU A 154 7.13 -6.37 8.16
N VAL A 155 6.61 -5.28 7.59
CA VAL A 155 7.41 -4.25 6.93
C VAL A 155 7.67 -3.13 7.93
N LYS A 156 8.91 -2.72 8.06
CA LYS A 156 9.31 -1.60 8.92
C LYS A 156 9.98 -0.54 8.06
N PHE A 157 9.53 0.70 8.21
CA PHE A 157 10.11 1.87 7.56
C PHE A 157 10.72 2.80 8.59
N GLN A 158 11.89 3.36 8.27
CA GLN A 158 12.62 4.26 9.17
C GLN A 158 11.74 5.41 9.68
N GLU A 159 10.87 5.96 8.84
CA GLU A 159 10.01 7.11 9.14
C GLU A 159 8.92 6.80 10.18
N ILE A 160 8.54 5.53 10.30
CA ILE A 160 7.43 5.10 11.17
C ILE A 160 7.95 4.28 12.35
N ASP A 161 8.88 3.37 12.07
CA ASP A 161 9.27 2.31 13.00
C ASP A 161 10.67 2.55 13.61
N GLY A 162 11.40 3.59 13.18
CA GLY A 162 12.77 3.89 13.60
C GLY A 162 13.81 2.86 13.13
N LEU A 163 13.41 1.96 12.26
CA LEU A 163 14.28 0.94 11.65
C LEU A 163 13.72 0.54 10.28
N GLU A 164 14.56 -0.09 9.44
CA GLU A 164 14.20 -0.44 8.08
C GLU A 164 14.52 -1.90 7.78
N LYS A 165 13.47 -2.71 7.66
CA LYS A 165 13.57 -4.13 7.27
C LYS A 165 12.20 -4.74 6.96
N VAL A 166 12.21 -5.86 6.25
CA VAL A 166 11.06 -6.77 6.14
C VAL A 166 11.40 -8.06 6.85
N LEU A 167 10.49 -8.48 7.72
CA LEU A 167 10.59 -9.69 8.53
C LEU A 167 9.49 -10.66 8.17
N LEU A 168 9.82 -11.94 8.21
CA LEU A 168 8.86 -13.03 8.34
C LEU A 168 8.85 -13.43 9.82
N VAL A 169 7.69 -13.38 10.45
CA VAL A 169 7.52 -13.73 11.87
C VAL A 169 6.42 -14.77 12.01
N GLU A 170 6.58 -15.69 12.93
CA GLU A 170 5.55 -16.66 13.29
C GLU A 170 4.61 -16.06 14.34
N ARG A 171 3.29 -16.30 14.21
CA ARG A 171 2.35 -16.05 15.30
C ARG A 171 2.59 -17.09 16.38
N VAL A 172 3.02 -16.66 17.54
CA VAL A 172 2.96 -17.50 18.75
C VAL A 172 1.47 -17.55 19.13
N ASN A 173 0.83 -18.70 18.91
CA ASN A 173 -0.49 -18.95 19.48
C ASN A 173 -0.30 -19.10 20.99
N ASP A 174 -0.59 -18.07 21.76
CA ASP A 174 -0.88 -18.22 23.18
C ASP A 174 -2.19 -19.03 23.32
N GLN A 175 -2.07 -20.37 23.28
CA GLN A 175 -3.12 -21.21 23.84
C GLN A 175 -3.06 -20.99 25.34
N PRO A 176 -4.16 -20.57 25.99
CA PRO A 176 -4.22 -20.64 27.44
C PRO A 176 -4.04 -22.11 27.82
N ALA A 177 -3.05 -22.37 28.69
CA ALA A 177 -2.82 -23.69 29.23
C ALA A 177 -4.16 -24.22 29.78
N SER A 178 -4.67 -25.28 29.15
CA SER A 178 -5.84 -26.00 29.65
C SER A 178 -5.47 -26.52 31.04
N GLN A 179 -6.06 -25.94 32.06
CA GLN A 179 -5.99 -26.45 33.41
C GLN A 179 -6.69 -27.82 33.40
N ALA A 180 -5.89 -28.86 33.64
CA ALA A 180 -6.36 -30.18 33.98
C ALA A 180 -6.78 -30.20 35.45
#